data_95f72d830929fcfa25307f2f4f4b7f0e
#
_entry.id   95f72d830929fcfa25307f2f4f4b7f0e
#
_cell.length_a   1.000
_cell.length_b   1.000
_cell.length_c   1.000
_cell.angle_alpha   90.00
_cell.angle_beta   90.00
_cell.angle_gamma   90.00
#
_symmetry.space_group_name_H-M   'P 1'
#
loop_
_entity.id
_entity.type
_entity.pdbx_description
1 polymer ?
#
loop_
_entity_poly.entity_id
_entity_poly.type
_entity_poly.pdbx_seq_one_letter_code
_entity_poly.pdbx_strand_id
1 'polypeptide(L)'
;AMALACEPKLLIADEPTTALDVTIQAQILRLMNDLKHRLNTSILFITHDLGVINQMADEVAVMYSGQIVEQSPVEFIFKHDITDYNHPYTVALLNSIPSITSDKNQRLDIIPGSVPHPLNLPKGCKFADRCKFATEKCVNEMPELVSVNEHQRIRCHYPNRKEREDGKY
;
A
#
# COMPACT_ATOMS: atom_id res chain seq x y z
N ALA A 1 -4.07 -18.60 18.27
CA ALA A 1 -4.96 -19.13 19.32
C ALA A 1 -4.98 -18.23 20.56
N MET A 2 -3.82 -17.96 21.21
CA MET A 2 -3.78 -17.15 22.45
C MET A 2 -4.35 -15.74 22.29
N ALA A 3 -4.02 -15.02 21.22
CA ALA A 3 -4.51 -13.65 20.97
C ALA A 3 -6.06 -13.55 20.83
N LEU A 4 -6.71 -14.65 20.48
CA LEU A 4 -8.17 -14.72 20.31
C LEU A 4 -8.91 -15.26 21.55
N ALA A 5 -8.17 -15.73 22.57
CA ALA A 5 -8.79 -16.36 23.75
C ALA A 5 -9.67 -15.40 24.58
N CYS A 6 -9.41 -14.10 24.48
CA CYS A 6 -10.18 -13.05 25.16
C CYS A 6 -11.20 -12.35 24.25
N GLU A 7 -11.52 -12.91 23.09
CA GLU A 7 -12.47 -12.36 22.12
C GLU A 7 -12.25 -10.85 21.85
N PRO A 8 -11.06 -10.46 21.38
CA PRO A 8 -10.72 -9.05 21.23
C PRO A 8 -11.56 -8.39 20.13
N LYS A 9 -11.87 -7.12 20.26
CA LYS A 9 -12.51 -6.33 19.20
C LYS A 9 -11.58 -6.03 18.04
N LEU A 10 -10.27 -6.01 18.28
CA LEU A 10 -9.23 -5.78 17.29
C LEU A 10 -8.11 -6.81 17.45
N LEU A 11 -7.81 -7.51 16.38
CA LEU A 11 -6.63 -8.39 16.26
C LEU A 11 -5.57 -7.69 15.41
N ILE A 12 -4.35 -7.53 15.95
CA ILE A 12 -3.19 -7.06 15.17
C ILE A 12 -2.40 -8.29 14.73
N ALA A 13 -2.26 -8.47 13.42
CA ALA A 13 -1.55 -9.57 12.79
C ALA A 13 -0.39 -8.99 11.96
N ASP A 14 0.82 -9.08 12.53
CA ASP A 14 2.05 -8.60 11.91
C ASP A 14 2.72 -9.76 11.16
N GLU A 15 2.73 -9.67 9.84
CA GLU A 15 3.25 -10.67 8.90
C GLU A 15 2.85 -12.12 9.23
N PRO A 16 1.56 -12.42 9.47
CA PRO A 16 1.14 -13.69 10.03
C PRO A 16 1.33 -14.89 9.09
N THR A 17 1.63 -14.64 7.81
CA THR A 17 1.83 -15.67 6.79
C THR A 17 3.28 -15.77 6.30
N THR A 18 4.20 -14.98 6.85
CA THR A 18 5.62 -15.01 6.50
C THR A 18 6.21 -16.39 6.77
N ALA A 19 7.00 -16.89 5.84
CA ALA A 19 7.64 -18.21 5.86
C ALA A 19 6.69 -19.43 5.79
N LEU A 20 5.42 -19.24 5.44
CA LEU A 20 4.49 -20.34 5.15
C LEU A 20 4.52 -20.68 3.66
N ASP A 21 4.31 -21.97 3.34
CA ASP A 21 4.04 -22.36 1.96
C ASP A 21 2.65 -21.85 1.51
N VAL A 22 2.46 -21.73 0.19
CA VAL A 22 1.25 -21.15 -0.41
C VAL A 22 -0.04 -21.84 0.04
N THR A 23 0.01 -23.16 0.26
CA THR A 23 -1.16 -23.94 0.66
C THR A 23 -1.57 -23.62 2.09
N ILE A 24 -0.60 -23.60 3.00
CA ILE A 24 -0.82 -23.24 4.42
C ILE A 24 -1.20 -21.76 4.55
N GLN A 25 -0.54 -20.88 3.81
CA GLN A 25 -0.93 -19.46 3.75
C GLN A 25 -2.42 -19.30 3.40
N ALA A 26 -2.89 -19.95 2.33
CA ALA A 26 -4.29 -19.89 1.92
C ALA A 26 -5.26 -20.41 3.01
N GLN A 27 -4.87 -21.47 3.73
CA GLN A 27 -5.67 -22.02 4.83
C GLN A 27 -5.76 -21.05 6.01
N ILE A 28 -4.64 -20.42 6.41
CA ILE A 28 -4.59 -19.44 7.49
C ILE A 28 -5.43 -18.21 7.15
N LEU A 29 -5.33 -17.70 5.93
CA LEU A 29 -6.11 -16.54 5.50
C LEU A 29 -7.62 -16.82 5.53
N ARG A 30 -8.04 -18.00 5.07
CA ARG A 30 -9.45 -18.43 5.18
C ARG A 30 -9.90 -18.51 6.64
N LEU A 31 -9.10 -19.15 7.50
CA LEU A 31 -9.40 -19.25 8.92
C LEU A 31 -9.51 -17.86 9.58
N MET A 32 -8.61 -16.94 9.27
CA MET A 32 -8.67 -15.57 9.80
C MET A 32 -9.93 -14.83 9.35
N ASN A 33 -10.32 -14.98 8.08
CA ASN A 33 -11.54 -14.39 7.55
C ASN A 33 -12.81 -14.98 8.22
N ASP A 34 -12.86 -16.30 8.40
CA ASP A 34 -13.96 -16.97 9.12
C ASP A 34 -14.05 -16.48 10.57
N LEU A 35 -12.91 -16.33 11.25
CA LEU A 35 -12.87 -15.82 12.63
C LEU A 35 -13.29 -14.34 12.71
N LYS A 36 -12.88 -13.49 11.76
CA LYS A 36 -13.33 -12.10 11.65
C LYS A 36 -14.86 -12.02 11.68
N HIS A 37 -15.54 -12.85 10.88
CA HIS A 37 -16.99 -12.85 10.78
C HIS A 37 -17.66 -13.48 12.01
N ARG A 38 -17.14 -14.62 12.49
CA ARG A 38 -17.75 -15.37 13.62
C ARG A 38 -17.64 -14.63 14.95
N LEU A 39 -16.52 -13.95 15.20
CA LEU A 39 -16.24 -13.24 16.45
C LEU A 39 -16.54 -11.75 16.35
N ASN A 40 -16.97 -11.26 15.19
CA ASN A 40 -17.18 -9.82 14.92
C ASN A 40 -15.95 -8.97 15.35
N THR A 41 -14.76 -9.47 15.00
CA THR A 41 -13.45 -8.89 15.34
C THR A 41 -12.89 -8.17 14.13
N SER A 42 -12.41 -6.94 14.29
CA SER A 42 -11.63 -6.25 13.26
C SER A 42 -10.20 -6.79 13.23
N ILE A 43 -9.59 -6.87 12.04
CA ILE A 43 -8.21 -7.32 11.89
C ILE A 43 -7.38 -6.19 11.28
N LEU A 44 -6.33 -5.75 11.99
CA LEU A 44 -5.26 -4.95 11.42
C LEU A 44 -4.19 -5.91 10.89
N PHE A 45 -4.18 -6.09 9.57
CA PHE A 45 -3.27 -7.02 8.90
C PHE A 45 -2.06 -6.25 8.34
N ILE A 46 -0.84 -6.56 8.79
CA ILE A 46 0.39 -5.95 8.31
C ILE A 46 1.11 -6.98 7.44
N THR A 47 1.39 -6.62 6.19
CA THR A 47 2.07 -7.50 5.22
C THR A 47 2.69 -6.69 4.09
N HIS A 48 3.69 -7.27 3.44
CA HIS A 48 4.25 -6.78 2.18
C HIS A 48 3.69 -7.54 0.94
N ASP A 49 2.80 -8.52 1.15
CA ASP A 49 2.19 -9.32 0.08
C ASP A 49 0.91 -8.65 -0.42
N LEU A 50 1.00 -8.00 -1.59
CA LEU A 50 -0.13 -7.31 -2.22
C LEU A 50 -1.25 -8.27 -2.65
N GLY A 51 -0.93 -9.54 -2.95
CA GLY A 51 -1.92 -10.56 -3.26
C GLY A 51 -2.79 -10.91 -2.05
N VAL A 52 -2.19 -10.95 -0.86
CA VAL A 52 -2.90 -11.14 0.41
C VAL A 52 -3.82 -9.94 0.70
N ILE A 53 -3.31 -8.71 0.52
CA ILE A 53 -4.10 -7.50 0.74
C ILE A 53 -5.36 -7.51 -0.13
N ASN A 54 -5.24 -7.81 -1.42
CA ASN A 54 -6.38 -7.85 -2.34
C ASN A 54 -7.45 -8.88 -1.95
N GLN A 55 -7.07 -9.94 -1.23
CA GLN A 55 -7.99 -10.99 -0.76
C GLN A 55 -8.67 -10.69 0.57
N MET A 56 -7.99 -9.99 1.47
CA MET A 56 -8.35 -9.91 2.89
C MET A 56 -8.84 -8.55 3.34
N ALA A 57 -8.35 -7.47 2.70
CA ALA A 57 -8.56 -6.13 3.19
C ALA A 57 -9.85 -5.51 2.63
N ASP A 58 -10.54 -4.78 3.49
CA ASP A 58 -11.61 -3.86 3.11
C ASP A 58 -11.01 -2.47 2.84
N GLU A 59 -10.09 -2.04 3.72
CA GLU A 59 -9.34 -0.77 3.65
C GLU A 59 -7.84 -1.04 3.63
N VAL A 60 -7.09 -0.22 2.91
CA VAL A 60 -5.63 -0.33 2.78
C VAL A 60 -4.96 0.97 3.18
N ALA A 61 -3.91 0.88 3.99
CA ALA A 61 -3.00 1.97 4.29
C ALA A 61 -1.60 1.60 3.76
N VAL A 62 -1.16 2.27 2.71
CA VAL A 62 0.19 2.08 2.15
C VAL A 62 1.18 2.91 2.94
N MET A 63 2.24 2.27 3.44
CA MET A 63 3.30 2.92 4.21
C MET A 63 4.61 3.01 3.44
N TYR A 64 5.30 4.14 3.58
CA TYR A 64 6.66 4.34 3.09
C TYR A 64 7.49 5.11 4.11
N SER A 65 8.66 4.57 4.48
CA SER A 65 9.58 5.17 5.46
C SER A 65 8.87 5.68 6.74
N GLY A 66 8.02 4.81 7.34
CA GLY A 66 7.31 5.10 8.58
C GLY A 66 6.10 6.02 8.46
N GLN A 67 5.69 6.39 7.24
CA GLN A 67 4.55 7.28 7.02
C GLN A 67 3.48 6.65 6.11
N ILE A 68 2.22 6.88 6.45
CA ILE A 68 1.12 6.54 5.55
C ILE A 68 1.16 7.52 4.38
N VAL A 69 1.33 6.98 3.17
CA VAL A 69 1.37 7.75 1.92
C VAL A 69 0.05 7.70 1.15
N GLU A 70 -0.73 6.64 1.35
CA GLU A 70 -2.06 6.50 0.76
C GLU A 70 -2.94 5.64 1.68
N GLN A 71 -4.22 6.01 1.80
CA GLN A 71 -5.25 5.25 2.50
C GLN A 71 -6.54 5.30 1.68
N SER A 72 -7.11 4.12 1.42
CA SER A 72 -8.35 3.99 0.64
C SER A 72 -8.94 2.57 0.75
N PRO A 73 -10.19 2.37 0.32
CA PRO A 73 -10.73 1.05 0.06
C PRO A 73 -9.84 0.25 -0.89
N VAL A 74 -9.75 -1.07 -0.69
CA VAL A 74 -8.88 -1.97 -1.46
C VAL A 74 -9.08 -1.87 -2.97
N GLU A 75 -10.32 -1.68 -3.40
CA GLU A 75 -10.68 -1.56 -4.81
C GLU A 75 -10.04 -0.34 -5.50
N PHE A 76 -9.84 0.77 -4.79
CA PHE A 76 -9.18 1.96 -5.33
C PHE A 76 -7.68 1.78 -5.50
N ILE A 77 -7.08 0.86 -4.75
CA ILE A 77 -5.67 0.50 -4.90
C ILE A 77 -5.48 -0.38 -6.15
N PHE A 78 -6.29 -1.44 -6.31
CA PHE A 78 -6.05 -2.47 -7.31
C PHE A 78 -6.76 -2.24 -8.66
N LYS A 79 -7.81 -1.43 -8.71
CA LYS A 79 -8.55 -1.10 -9.93
C LYS A 79 -8.24 0.32 -10.37
N HIS A 80 -7.25 0.48 -11.24
CA HIS A 80 -6.78 1.77 -11.74
C HIS A 80 -7.84 2.64 -12.44
N ASP A 81 -8.96 2.05 -12.84
CA ASP A 81 -10.03 2.76 -13.57
C ASP A 81 -11.03 3.48 -12.67
N ILE A 82 -10.98 3.25 -11.35
CA ILE A 82 -11.95 3.82 -10.40
C ILE A 82 -11.58 5.26 -10.03
N THR A 83 -10.28 5.59 -10.02
CA THR A 83 -9.81 6.90 -9.58
C THR A 83 -8.60 7.38 -10.37
N ASP A 84 -8.56 8.71 -10.59
CA ASP A 84 -7.37 9.38 -11.13
C ASP A 84 -6.35 9.76 -10.05
N TYR A 85 -6.65 9.46 -8.77
CA TYR A 85 -5.82 9.86 -7.63
C TYR A 85 -5.05 8.66 -7.07
N ASN A 86 -3.74 8.81 -6.91
CA ASN A 86 -2.88 7.83 -6.25
C ASN A 86 -1.54 8.45 -5.83
N HIS A 87 -0.86 7.77 -4.92
CA HIS A 87 0.52 8.09 -4.60
C HIS A 87 1.47 7.41 -5.61
N PRO A 88 2.51 8.09 -6.13
CA PRO A 88 3.46 7.50 -7.08
C PRO A 88 4.13 6.20 -6.60
N TYR A 89 4.36 6.07 -5.30
CA TYR A 89 4.89 4.83 -4.70
C TYR A 89 3.91 3.66 -4.83
N THR A 90 2.61 3.88 -4.57
CA THR A 90 1.57 2.85 -4.71
C THR A 90 1.52 2.32 -6.13
N VAL A 91 1.54 3.23 -7.13
CA VAL A 91 1.59 2.83 -8.54
C VAL A 91 2.84 2.02 -8.86
N ALA A 92 4.00 2.44 -8.36
CA ALA A 92 5.24 1.74 -8.59
C ALA A 92 5.27 0.34 -7.95
N LEU A 93 4.67 0.18 -6.76
CA LEU A 93 4.48 -1.12 -6.12
C LEU A 93 3.61 -2.05 -6.96
N LEU A 94 2.47 -1.56 -7.44
CA LEU A 94 1.55 -2.36 -8.26
C LEU A 94 2.19 -2.77 -9.59
N ASN A 95 2.94 -1.88 -10.23
CA ASN A 95 3.66 -2.17 -11.48
C ASN A 95 4.81 -3.17 -11.28
N SER A 96 5.29 -3.37 -10.05
CA SER A 96 6.31 -4.38 -9.75
C SER A 96 5.74 -5.79 -9.55
N ILE A 97 4.41 -5.96 -9.54
CA ILE A 97 3.76 -7.28 -9.44
C ILE A 97 3.79 -7.95 -10.82
N PRO A 98 4.33 -9.18 -10.92
CA PRO A 98 4.24 -9.93 -12.17
C PRO A 98 2.77 -10.22 -12.54
N SER A 99 2.33 -9.77 -13.72
CA SER A 99 1.02 -10.18 -14.25
C SER A 99 1.16 -11.56 -14.92
N ILE A 100 0.18 -12.43 -14.70
CA ILE A 100 0.12 -13.76 -15.36
C ILE A 100 0.02 -13.62 -16.88
N THR A 101 -0.47 -12.46 -17.37
CA THR A 101 -0.63 -12.14 -18.79
C THR A 101 0.55 -11.35 -19.36
N SER A 102 1.54 -10.96 -18.54
CA SER A 102 2.72 -10.23 -19.01
C SER A 102 3.57 -11.10 -19.91
N ASP A 103 4.08 -10.53 -21.01
CA ASP A 103 5.06 -11.17 -21.87
C ASP A 103 6.31 -11.53 -21.01
N LYS A 104 6.77 -12.78 -21.08
CA LYS A 104 7.91 -13.28 -20.28
C LYS A 104 9.20 -12.46 -20.50
N ASN A 105 9.25 -11.67 -21.56
CA ASN A 105 10.39 -10.80 -21.90
C ASN A 105 10.22 -9.36 -21.39
N GLN A 106 9.08 -8.98 -20.82
CA GLN A 106 8.87 -7.65 -20.29
C GLN A 106 9.59 -7.53 -18.93
N ARG A 107 10.58 -6.62 -18.83
CA ARG A 107 11.21 -6.30 -17.56
C ARG A 107 10.18 -5.65 -16.65
N LEU A 108 10.10 -6.15 -15.41
CA LEU A 108 9.29 -5.51 -14.37
C LEU A 108 9.83 -4.10 -14.07
N ASP A 109 8.95 -3.16 -13.85
CA ASP A 109 9.32 -1.82 -13.43
C ASP A 109 9.93 -1.88 -12.02
N ILE A 110 11.20 -1.56 -11.93
CA ILE A 110 11.92 -1.51 -10.65
C ILE A 110 11.86 -0.08 -10.12
N ILE A 111 11.50 0.07 -8.86
CA ILE A 111 11.58 1.37 -8.18
C ILE A 111 13.06 1.71 -7.98
N PRO A 112 13.61 2.75 -8.63
CA PRO A 112 15.03 3.05 -8.57
C PRO A 112 15.46 3.50 -7.17
N GLY A 113 16.76 3.39 -6.88
CA GLY A 113 17.36 3.84 -5.62
C GLY A 113 17.05 2.95 -4.43
N SER A 114 17.43 3.42 -3.24
CA SER A 114 17.24 2.72 -1.96
C SER A 114 16.23 3.45 -1.07
N VAL A 115 15.61 2.72 -0.16
CA VAL A 115 14.77 3.33 0.89
C VAL A 115 15.66 4.19 1.78
N PRO A 116 15.26 5.44 2.11
CA PRO A 116 16.04 6.30 2.99
C PRO A 116 16.31 5.64 4.35
N HIS A 117 17.52 5.82 4.86
CA HIS A 117 17.87 5.32 6.19
C HIS A 117 17.05 6.06 7.26
N PRO A 118 16.50 5.37 8.28
CA PRO A 118 15.64 5.99 9.30
C PRO A 118 16.29 7.18 10.04
N LEU A 119 17.61 7.20 10.18
CA LEU A 119 18.35 8.31 10.80
C LEU A 119 18.61 9.49 9.84
N ASN A 120 18.39 9.32 8.54
CA ASN A 120 18.68 10.32 7.50
C ASN A 120 17.47 10.50 6.57
N LEU A 121 16.31 10.71 7.15
CA LEU A 121 15.08 10.91 6.35
C LEU A 121 15.12 12.27 5.65
N PRO A 122 14.69 12.36 4.36
CA PRO A 122 14.53 13.63 3.66
C PRO A 122 13.62 14.59 4.43
N LYS A 123 13.86 15.90 4.31
CA LYS A 123 13.01 16.93 4.94
C LYS A 123 11.60 16.95 4.32
N GLY A 124 11.55 16.88 3.01
CA GLY A 124 10.32 16.86 2.23
C GLY A 124 9.68 15.48 2.15
N CYS A 125 9.03 15.20 1.01
CA CYS A 125 8.43 13.93 0.71
C CYS A 125 9.46 12.80 0.83
N LYS A 126 9.17 11.77 1.65
CA LYS A 126 10.12 10.66 1.89
C LYS A 126 10.40 9.83 0.63
N PHE A 127 9.52 9.90 -0.36
CA PHE A 127 9.69 9.22 -1.64
C PHE A 127 10.31 10.10 -2.74
N ALA A 128 10.62 11.37 -2.47
CA ALA A 128 11.06 12.34 -3.49
C ALA A 128 12.26 11.84 -4.33
N ASP A 129 13.30 11.29 -3.68
CA ASP A 129 14.53 10.82 -4.34
C ASP A 129 14.29 9.65 -5.33
N ARG A 130 13.15 8.97 -5.22
CA ARG A 130 12.77 7.81 -6.03
C ARG A 130 11.57 8.08 -6.91
N CYS A 131 10.98 9.27 -6.80
CA CYS A 131 9.78 9.65 -7.52
C CYS A 131 10.12 10.30 -8.86
N LYS A 132 9.69 9.70 -9.97
CA LYS A 132 9.90 10.26 -11.32
C LYS A 132 9.18 11.60 -11.57
N PHE A 133 8.27 11.99 -10.66
CA PHE A 133 7.50 13.23 -10.72
C PHE A 133 7.93 14.24 -9.63
N ALA A 134 9.09 14.00 -8.97
CA ALA A 134 9.53 14.88 -7.91
C ALA A 134 9.87 16.28 -8.44
N THR A 135 9.40 17.28 -7.73
CA THR A 135 9.71 18.69 -7.96
C THR A 135 10.53 19.23 -6.80
N GLU A 136 11.04 20.46 -6.93
CA GLU A 136 11.74 21.14 -5.84
C GLU A 136 10.88 21.25 -4.57
N LYS A 137 9.57 21.46 -4.72
CA LYS A 137 8.61 21.45 -3.61
C LYS A 137 8.61 20.12 -2.87
N CYS A 138 8.64 18.99 -3.60
CA CYS A 138 8.67 17.65 -3.01
C CYS A 138 9.94 17.41 -2.19
N VAL A 139 11.06 17.98 -2.59
CA VAL A 139 12.35 17.86 -1.86
C VAL A 139 12.35 18.69 -0.58
N ASN A 140 11.78 19.88 -0.62
CA ASN A 140 11.87 20.87 0.46
C ASN A 140 10.71 20.79 1.46
N GLU A 141 9.53 20.38 1.03
CA GLU A 141 8.31 20.40 1.84
C GLU A 141 7.70 19.01 1.98
N MET A 142 7.30 18.68 3.22
CA MET A 142 6.58 17.44 3.49
C MET A 142 5.11 17.62 3.13
N PRO A 143 4.54 16.79 2.22
CA PRO A 143 3.11 16.85 1.95
C PRO A 143 2.30 16.33 3.14
N GLU A 144 1.15 16.93 3.38
CA GLU A 144 0.19 16.44 4.36
C GLU A 144 -0.63 15.27 3.79
N LEU A 145 -1.19 14.43 4.67
CA LEU A 145 -2.14 13.39 4.30
C LEU A 145 -3.53 14.03 4.19
N VAL A 146 -3.93 14.38 2.97
CA VAL A 146 -5.19 15.08 2.69
C VAL A 146 -6.22 14.18 2.02
N SER A 147 -7.51 14.43 2.25
CA SER A 147 -8.59 13.79 1.50
C SER A 147 -8.63 14.37 0.10
N VAL A 148 -8.53 13.51 -0.91
CA VAL A 148 -8.66 13.88 -2.34
C VAL A 148 -10.08 13.63 -2.86
N ASN A 149 -10.81 12.76 -2.18
CA ASN A 149 -12.24 12.50 -2.34
C ASN A 149 -12.81 11.88 -1.05
N GLU A 150 -14.07 11.44 -1.08
CA GLU A 150 -14.77 10.86 0.10
C GLU A 150 -14.14 9.57 0.63
N HIS A 151 -13.38 8.85 -0.20
CA HIS A 151 -12.86 7.52 0.10
C HIS A 151 -11.34 7.44 0.20
N GLN A 152 -10.61 8.46 -0.30
CA GLN A 152 -9.15 8.39 -0.41
C GLN A 152 -8.45 9.53 0.30
N ARG A 153 -7.37 9.20 0.98
CA ARG A 153 -6.42 10.15 1.57
C ARG A 153 -5.03 9.89 1.00
N ILE A 154 -4.37 10.92 0.51
CA ILE A 154 -3.07 10.79 -0.16
C ILE A 154 -2.10 11.83 0.37
N ARG A 155 -0.87 11.42 0.67
CA ARG A 155 0.25 12.26 1.09
C ARG A 155 1.13 12.59 -0.11
N CYS A 156 0.65 13.46 -0.98
CA CYS A 156 1.36 13.89 -2.18
C CYS A 156 1.00 15.33 -2.53
N HIS A 157 1.97 16.15 -2.99
CA HIS A 157 1.68 17.49 -3.50
C HIS A 157 0.88 17.45 -4.80
N TYR A 158 1.00 16.36 -5.55
CA TYR A 158 0.39 16.18 -6.87
C TYR A 158 -0.30 14.81 -6.94
N PRO A 159 -1.43 14.62 -6.23
CA PRO A 159 -2.09 13.32 -6.14
C PRO A 159 -2.79 12.89 -7.42
N ASN A 160 -3.18 13.86 -8.31
CA ASN A 160 -3.84 13.55 -9.56
C ASN A 160 -2.86 12.93 -10.57
N ARG A 161 -3.13 11.69 -10.98
CA ARG A 161 -2.26 10.92 -11.86
C ARG A 161 -2.18 11.52 -13.27
N LYS A 162 -3.32 11.92 -13.86
CA LYS A 162 -3.37 12.49 -15.21
C LYS A 162 -2.60 13.80 -15.28
N GLU A 163 -2.78 14.68 -14.30
CA GLU A 163 -2.04 15.94 -14.23
C GLU A 163 -0.53 15.71 -14.15
N ARG A 164 -0.08 14.71 -13.35
CA ARG A 164 1.34 14.37 -13.27
C ARG A 164 1.91 13.82 -14.59
N GLU A 165 1.17 12.93 -15.25
CA GLU A 165 1.59 12.32 -16.53
C GLU A 165 1.61 13.35 -17.66
N ASP A 166 0.70 14.34 -17.62
CA ASP A 166 0.64 15.48 -18.56
C ASP A 166 1.67 16.59 -18.25
N GLY A 167 2.41 16.51 -17.13
CA GLY A 167 3.35 17.54 -16.70
C GLY A 167 2.70 18.84 -16.24
N LYS A 168 1.44 18.79 -15.77
CA LYS A 168 0.65 19.95 -15.31
C LYS A 168 0.73 20.10 -13.78
N TYR A 169 1.93 20.42 -13.24
CA TYR A 169 2.17 20.61 -11.80
C TYR A 169 3.20 21.70 -11.51
#